data_0b0d63227fa83d4513953cbbcb0ad725
#
_entry.id   0b0d63227fa83d4513953cbbcb0ad725
#
_cell.length_a   1.000
_cell.length_b   1.000
_cell.length_c   1.000
_cell.angle_alpha   90.00
_cell.angle_beta   90.00
_cell.angle_gamma   90.00
#
_symmetry.space_group_name_H-M   'P 1'
#
loop_
_entity.id
_entity.type
_entity.pdbx_description
1 polymer ?
#
loop_
_entity_poly.entity_id
_entity_poly.type
_entity_poly.pdbx_seq_one_letter_code
_entity_poly.pdbx_strand_id
1 'polypeptide(L)'
;MLIIISTPIGNLGDITQRAAHLLAQADIIACEDTRQTRKLLSLLSISSSAELWAYHDHNGAKVRPKLINVMKAGQQVALASDAGTPLISDPGYKLVTACLENDIPVTAAPGPTAPIVALTLSGLPSDRFSFQGFVPQKKKAARDALEESHLLTMTQIWFETPKRLAATLKMMAGIYGNRYCVIARELTKLHETLYRGMLADLAKQFEVAPILKGELVLVVEGADKHASQVSIEKITELLRTRMHKMSLRDAVEEVEDLSGLPRKQIYQLALSVSKNET
;
A
#
# COMPACT_ATOMS: atom_id res chain seq x y z
N MET A 1 17.71 11.47 18.07
CA MET A 1 17.49 11.05 16.67
C MET A 1 16.34 10.06 16.57
N LEU A 2 15.69 9.97 15.40
CA LEU A 2 14.66 8.94 15.11
C LEU A 2 15.26 7.81 14.27
N ILE A 3 15.01 6.57 14.67
CA ILE A 3 15.44 5.37 13.95
C ILE A 3 14.20 4.55 13.59
N ILE A 4 13.91 4.40 12.30
CA ILE A 4 12.81 3.55 11.82
C ILE A 4 13.35 2.11 11.74
N ILE A 5 12.69 1.17 12.41
CA ILE A 5 13.16 -0.21 12.52
C ILE A 5 12.12 -1.15 11.94
N SER A 6 12.50 -1.86 10.87
CA SER A 6 11.67 -2.92 10.31
C SER A 6 11.73 -4.16 11.22
N THR A 7 10.57 -4.73 11.52
CA THR A 7 10.39 -5.92 12.34
C THR A 7 9.99 -7.13 11.48
N PRO A 8 10.12 -8.36 11.94
CA PRO A 8 9.70 -9.56 11.21
C PRO A 8 8.23 -9.52 10.82
N ILE A 9 7.89 -10.02 9.62
CA ILE A 9 6.49 -10.14 9.14
C ILE A 9 5.88 -11.52 9.42
N GLY A 10 6.61 -12.39 10.12
CA GLY A 10 6.15 -13.73 10.45
C GLY A 10 7.25 -14.65 10.97
N ASN A 11 8.45 -14.56 10.41
CA ASN A 11 9.60 -15.36 10.81
C ASN A 11 10.58 -14.48 11.62
N LEU A 12 10.84 -14.85 12.86
CA LEU A 12 11.77 -14.12 13.73
C LEU A 12 13.21 -14.05 13.16
N GLY A 13 13.59 -15.03 12.34
CA GLY A 13 14.89 -15.06 11.68
C GLY A 13 15.08 -13.94 10.64
N ASP A 14 14.03 -13.23 10.25
CA ASP A 14 14.10 -12.14 9.30
C ASP A 14 14.51 -10.80 9.94
N ILE A 15 14.65 -10.74 11.28
CA ILE A 15 15.21 -9.55 11.94
C ILE A 15 16.66 -9.36 11.52
N THR A 16 17.04 -8.16 11.11
CA THR A 16 18.45 -7.89 10.85
C THR A 16 19.23 -7.72 12.16
N GLN A 17 20.49 -8.13 12.18
CA GLN A 17 21.37 -7.91 13.33
C GLN A 17 21.43 -6.45 13.74
N ARG A 18 21.45 -5.53 12.76
CA ARG A 18 21.46 -4.10 13.01
C ARG A 18 20.14 -3.62 13.65
N ALA A 19 19.00 -4.13 13.22
CA ALA A 19 17.70 -3.80 13.84
C ALA A 19 17.65 -4.28 15.30
N ALA A 20 18.07 -5.52 15.57
CA ALA A 20 18.14 -6.07 16.91
C ALA A 20 19.07 -5.24 17.84
N HIS A 21 20.24 -4.87 17.33
CA HIS A 21 21.20 -4.03 18.06
C HIS A 21 20.63 -2.63 18.38
N LEU A 22 19.97 -1.99 17.41
CA LEU A 22 19.38 -0.67 17.61
C LEU A 22 18.19 -0.68 18.58
N LEU A 23 17.38 -1.77 18.56
CA LEU A 23 16.32 -1.96 19.57
C LEU A 23 16.88 -2.13 20.99
N ALA A 24 18.04 -2.80 21.12
CA ALA A 24 18.71 -2.94 22.41
C ALA A 24 19.26 -1.61 22.95
N GLN A 25 19.71 -0.71 22.07
CA GLN A 25 20.35 0.54 22.44
C GLN A 25 19.44 1.76 22.50
N ALA A 26 18.21 1.68 22.02
CA ALA A 26 17.26 2.78 22.04
C ALA A 26 16.94 3.22 23.49
N ASP A 27 16.77 4.51 23.72
CA ASP A 27 16.26 5.05 24.99
C ASP A 27 14.74 4.86 25.07
N ILE A 28 14.06 5.03 23.94
CA ILE A 28 12.61 4.87 23.80
C ILE A 28 12.30 4.06 22.55
N ILE A 29 11.38 3.11 22.65
CA ILE A 29 10.78 2.43 21.51
C ILE A 29 9.33 2.91 21.37
N ALA A 30 9.05 3.72 20.39
CA ALA A 30 7.71 4.10 19.97
C ALA A 30 7.13 2.97 19.10
N CYS A 31 5.99 2.39 19.50
CA CYS A 31 5.41 1.22 18.85
C CYS A 31 3.88 1.26 18.88
N GLU A 32 3.22 0.53 18.00
CA GLU A 32 1.76 0.51 17.92
C GLU A 32 1.16 -0.18 19.15
N ASP A 33 1.57 -1.41 19.45
CA ASP A 33 1.19 -2.15 20.66
C ASP A 33 2.43 -2.52 21.50
N THR A 34 2.57 -1.90 22.65
CA THR A 34 3.70 -2.13 23.58
C THR A 34 3.78 -3.59 24.08
N ARG A 35 2.67 -4.31 24.08
CA ARG A 35 2.63 -5.73 24.48
C ARG A 35 3.25 -6.61 23.39
N GLN A 36 2.92 -6.33 22.10
CA GLN A 36 3.50 -7.04 20.98
C GLN A 36 4.99 -6.76 20.86
N THR A 37 5.40 -5.50 21.00
CA THR A 37 6.83 -5.15 21.01
C THR A 37 7.59 -5.82 22.13
N ARG A 38 7.05 -5.86 23.37
CA ARG A 38 7.68 -6.56 24.50
C ARG A 38 7.82 -8.06 24.23
N LYS A 39 6.78 -8.67 23.65
CA LYS A 39 6.82 -10.07 23.24
C LYS A 39 7.89 -10.31 22.16
N LEU A 40 7.99 -9.45 21.16
CA LEU A 40 9.00 -9.53 20.09
C LEU A 40 10.42 -9.47 20.68
N LEU A 41 10.70 -8.47 21.54
CA LEU A 41 12.01 -8.34 22.18
C LEU A 41 12.37 -9.61 22.99
N SER A 42 11.40 -10.15 23.75
CA SER A 42 11.58 -11.39 24.50
C SER A 42 11.88 -12.59 23.60
N LEU A 43 11.10 -12.79 22.54
CA LEU A 43 11.29 -13.90 21.59
C LEU A 43 12.63 -13.83 20.84
N LEU A 44 13.12 -12.63 20.60
CA LEU A 44 14.42 -12.37 19.95
C LEU A 44 15.59 -12.36 20.97
N SER A 45 15.32 -12.56 22.26
CA SER A 45 16.31 -12.45 23.33
C SER A 45 17.04 -11.10 23.33
N ILE A 46 16.37 -10.02 22.93
CA ILE A 46 16.91 -8.67 22.94
C ILE A 46 16.72 -8.08 24.34
N SER A 47 17.85 -7.89 25.07
CA SER A 47 17.86 -7.15 26.32
C SER A 47 17.86 -5.65 26.00
N SER A 48 16.78 -4.96 26.35
CA SER A 48 16.63 -3.53 26.12
C SER A 48 16.13 -2.87 27.42
N SER A 49 16.75 -1.73 27.77
CA SER A 49 16.29 -0.86 28.87
C SER A 49 15.34 0.24 28.39
N ALA A 50 14.98 0.24 27.10
CA ALA A 50 14.14 1.26 26.49
C ALA A 50 12.75 1.35 27.13
N GLU A 51 12.27 2.56 27.33
CA GLU A 51 10.87 2.76 27.62
C GLU A 51 10.00 2.49 26.38
N LEU A 52 8.93 1.70 26.56
CA LEU A 52 7.98 1.43 25.48
C LEU A 52 6.86 2.46 25.48
N TRP A 53 6.74 3.27 24.45
CA TRP A 53 5.70 4.27 24.28
C TRP A 53 4.73 3.85 23.16
N ALA A 54 3.43 3.75 23.51
CA ALA A 54 2.41 3.51 22.50
C ALA A 54 2.31 4.72 21.57
N TYR A 55 2.45 4.49 20.24
CA TYR A 55 2.35 5.51 19.20
C TYR A 55 1.56 4.96 18.02
N HIS A 56 0.32 5.43 17.87
CA HIS A 56 -0.61 5.04 16.81
C HIS A 56 -1.46 6.26 16.41
N ASP A 57 -2.24 6.15 15.35
CA ASP A 57 -2.99 7.28 14.77
C ASP A 57 -3.91 7.99 15.77
N HIS A 58 -4.51 7.24 16.70
CA HIS A 58 -5.45 7.83 17.69
C HIS A 58 -4.75 8.65 18.79
N ASN A 59 -3.49 8.34 19.14
CA ASN A 59 -2.77 9.05 20.21
C ASN A 59 -1.61 9.91 19.69
N GLY A 60 -1.24 9.77 18.43
CA GLY A 60 -0.05 10.38 17.83
C GLY A 60 0.01 11.90 17.99
N ALA A 61 -1.14 12.59 17.98
CA ALA A 61 -1.20 14.03 18.20
C ALA A 61 -0.69 14.45 19.61
N LYS A 62 -0.92 13.60 20.62
CA LYS A 62 -0.49 13.86 22.03
C LYS A 62 0.93 13.37 22.32
N VAL A 63 1.34 12.27 21.68
CA VAL A 63 2.63 11.61 21.96
C VAL A 63 3.75 12.23 21.15
N ARG A 64 3.50 12.63 19.90
CA ARG A 64 4.49 13.20 18.98
C ARG A 64 5.28 14.37 19.56
N PRO A 65 4.67 15.41 20.18
CA PRO A 65 5.42 16.51 20.77
C PRO A 65 6.36 16.03 21.89
N LYS A 66 5.97 15.01 22.65
CA LYS A 66 6.84 14.44 23.71
C LYS A 66 8.04 13.72 23.09
N LEU A 67 7.83 12.92 22.03
CA LEU A 67 8.92 12.26 21.29
C LEU A 67 9.89 13.28 20.70
N ILE A 68 9.39 14.37 20.12
CA ILE A 68 10.25 15.47 19.62
C ILE A 68 11.09 16.06 20.75
N ASN A 69 10.50 16.34 21.92
CA ASN A 69 11.23 16.92 23.04
C ASN A 69 12.34 16.00 23.58
N VAL A 70 12.10 14.70 23.72
CA VAL A 70 13.14 13.78 24.19
C VAL A 70 14.24 13.60 23.16
N MET A 71 13.94 13.62 21.85
CA MET A 71 14.95 13.60 20.79
C MET A 71 15.77 14.88 20.74
N LYS A 72 15.18 16.05 21.01
CA LYS A 72 15.89 17.31 21.18
C LYS A 72 16.83 17.32 22.39
N ALA A 73 16.47 16.56 23.44
CA ALA A 73 17.32 16.34 24.58
C ALA A 73 18.44 15.30 24.34
N GLY A 74 18.60 14.82 23.10
CA GLY A 74 19.68 13.92 22.72
C GLY A 74 19.34 12.43 22.73
N GLN A 75 18.14 12.05 23.17
CA GLN A 75 17.75 10.65 23.24
C GLN A 75 17.51 10.02 21.85
N GLN A 76 17.73 8.72 21.77
CA GLN A 76 17.46 7.90 20.58
C GLN A 76 16.09 7.25 20.68
N VAL A 77 15.22 7.57 19.73
CA VAL A 77 13.88 6.97 19.62
C VAL A 77 13.89 5.99 18.47
N ALA A 78 13.58 4.72 18.76
CA ALA A 78 13.26 3.71 17.75
C ALA A 78 11.76 3.74 17.47
N LEU A 79 11.36 3.81 16.19
CA LEU A 79 9.99 3.59 15.75
C LEU A 79 9.89 2.18 15.18
N ALA A 80 9.07 1.33 15.78
CA ALA A 80 8.82 -0.04 15.35
C ALA A 80 7.32 -0.28 15.15
N SER A 81 6.95 -1.01 14.10
CA SER A 81 5.59 -1.53 13.91
C SER A 81 5.45 -2.94 14.50
N ASP A 82 4.22 -3.41 14.61
CA ASP A 82 3.96 -4.78 15.08
C ASP A 82 4.52 -5.83 14.12
N ALA A 83 4.54 -5.53 12.81
CA ALA A 83 5.15 -6.37 11.77
C ALA A 83 5.57 -5.56 10.54
N GLY A 84 6.76 -5.82 10.01
CA GLY A 84 7.24 -5.19 8.80
C GLY A 84 7.88 -3.81 8.99
N THR A 85 7.83 -3.00 7.96
CA THR A 85 8.45 -1.67 7.94
C THR A 85 7.44 -0.61 8.36
N PRO A 86 7.72 0.16 9.43
CA PRO A 86 6.86 1.27 9.83
C PRO A 86 6.55 2.22 8.66
N LEU A 87 5.43 2.93 8.71
CA LEU A 87 4.89 3.82 7.68
C LEU A 87 4.22 3.09 6.48
N ILE A 88 4.48 1.82 6.27
CA ILE A 88 3.90 1.04 5.16
C ILE A 88 2.56 0.44 5.62
N SER A 89 1.50 1.21 5.51
CA SER A 89 0.16 0.98 6.10
C SER A 89 0.14 1.01 7.62
N ASP A 90 1.18 1.55 8.24
CA ASP A 90 1.39 1.68 9.67
C ASP A 90 1.57 3.16 10.07
N PRO A 91 1.39 3.49 11.36
CA PRO A 91 1.67 4.83 11.87
C PRO A 91 3.13 5.24 11.69
N GLY A 92 3.39 6.55 11.60
CA GLY A 92 4.77 7.04 11.68
C GLY A 92 5.08 8.22 10.76
N TYR A 93 4.42 8.35 9.62
CA TYR A 93 4.78 9.37 8.65
C TYR A 93 4.75 10.80 9.26
N LYS A 94 3.73 11.11 10.09
CA LYS A 94 3.62 12.39 10.80
C LYS A 94 4.74 12.62 11.83
N LEU A 95 5.32 11.54 12.38
CA LEU A 95 6.47 11.66 13.29
C LEU A 95 7.73 11.99 12.50
N VAL A 96 7.94 11.32 11.37
CA VAL A 96 9.06 11.62 10.46
C VAL A 96 8.99 13.06 9.99
N THR A 97 7.83 13.52 9.51
CA THR A 97 7.63 14.93 9.11
C THR A 97 7.99 15.90 10.25
N ALA A 98 7.46 15.63 11.45
CA ALA A 98 7.77 16.48 12.61
C ALA A 98 9.25 16.45 13.02
N CYS A 99 9.95 15.33 12.86
CA CYS A 99 11.40 15.28 13.07
C CYS A 99 12.14 16.19 12.07
N LEU A 100 11.81 16.11 10.79
CA LEU A 100 12.42 16.93 9.75
C LEU A 100 12.15 18.44 9.98
N GLU A 101 10.93 18.81 10.36
CA GLU A 101 10.56 20.19 10.71
C GLU A 101 11.29 20.74 11.94
N ASN A 102 11.89 19.87 12.76
CA ASN A 102 12.63 20.23 13.97
C ASN A 102 14.13 19.89 13.87
N ASP A 103 14.67 19.70 12.65
CA ASP A 103 16.07 19.36 12.38
C ASP A 103 16.58 18.12 13.15
N ILE A 104 15.69 17.19 13.48
CA ILE A 104 16.04 15.94 14.15
C ILE A 104 16.45 14.91 13.09
N PRO A 105 17.67 14.35 13.18
CA PRO A 105 18.13 13.33 12.24
C PRO A 105 17.21 12.09 12.24
N VAL A 106 16.85 11.60 11.04
CA VAL A 106 16.07 10.40 10.82
C VAL A 106 16.91 9.41 10.03
N THR A 107 16.94 8.15 10.48
CA THR A 107 17.58 7.04 9.77
C THR A 107 16.71 5.79 9.82
N ALA A 108 17.06 4.75 9.07
CA ALA A 108 16.32 3.49 9.08
C ALA A 108 17.27 2.28 9.18
N ALA A 109 16.83 1.27 9.91
CA ALA A 109 17.33 -0.10 9.81
C ALA A 109 16.41 -0.86 8.84
N PRO A 110 16.82 -1.06 7.56
CA PRO A 110 15.99 -1.74 6.59
C PRO A 110 15.76 -3.20 6.99
N GLY A 111 14.65 -3.75 6.53
CA GLY A 111 14.29 -5.13 6.83
C GLY A 111 13.07 -5.57 6.03
N PRO A 112 12.36 -6.62 6.48
CA PRO A 112 11.26 -7.20 5.74
C PRO A 112 10.08 -6.22 5.59
N THR A 113 9.43 -6.32 4.43
CA THR A 113 8.18 -5.61 4.15
C THR A 113 7.31 -6.47 3.22
N ALA A 114 6.10 -6.77 3.65
CA ALA A 114 5.22 -7.73 3.00
C ALA A 114 4.94 -7.40 1.51
N PRO A 115 4.73 -6.14 1.08
CA PRO A 115 4.53 -5.81 -0.33
C PRO A 115 5.67 -6.24 -1.22
N ILE A 116 6.92 -6.02 -0.81
CA ILE A 116 8.11 -6.36 -1.61
C ILE A 116 8.33 -7.88 -1.63
N VAL A 117 8.15 -8.56 -0.49
CA VAL A 117 8.24 -10.03 -0.45
C VAL A 117 7.18 -10.65 -1.36
N ALA A 118 5.94 -10.18 -1.32
CA ALA A 118 4.89 -10.64 -2.22
C ALA A 118 5.23 -10.41 -3.70
N LEU A 119 5.74 -9.21 -4.03
CA LEU A 119 6.17 -8.88 -5.40
C LEU A 119 7.26 -9.82 -5.89
N THR A 120 8.30 -10.07 -5.09
CA THR A 120 9.42 -10.96 -5.48
C THR A 120 8.96 -12.40 -5.71
N LEU A 121 7.93 -12.86 -5.02
CA LEU A 121 7.36 -14.20 -5.15
C LEU A 121 6.27 -14.30 -6.22
N SER A 122 5.78 -13.18 -6.73
CA SER A 122 4.64 -13.16 -7.65
C SER A 122 4.97 -13.68 -9.05
N GLY A 123 6.18 -13.43 -9.53
CA GLY A 123 6.59 -13.67 -10.92
C GLY A 123 6.05 -12.60 -11.90
N LEU A 124 5.42 -11.53 -11.39
CA LEU A 124 4.99 -10.37 -12.18
C LEU A 124 6.14 -9.37 -12.38
N PRO A 125 6.09 -8.51 -13.40
CA PRO A 125 7.09 -7.46 -13.62
C PRO A 125 7.32 -6.61 -12.38
N SER A 126 8.59 -6.44 -11.99
CA SER A 126 8.98 -5.74 -10.76
C SER A 126 9.78 -4.46 -11.01
N ASP A 127 10.07 -4.13 -12.27
CA ASP A 127 10.77 -2.92 -12.69
C ASP A 127 9.99 -1.65 -12.35
N ARG A 128 8.67 -1.72 -12.41
CA ARG A 128 7.74 -0.66 -12.02
C ARG A 128 6.53 -1.28 -11.31
N PHE A 129 6.24 -0.81 -10.11
CA PHE A 129 5.08 -1.25 -9.34
C PHE A 129 4.51 -0.10 -8.52
N SER A 130 3.30 -0.28 -8.04
CA SER A 130 2.63 0.64 -7.12
C SER A 130 2.08 -0.12 -5.92
N PHE A 131 2.32 0.40 -4.72
CA PHE A 131 1.69 -0.07 -3.50
C PHE A 131 0.48 0.83 -3.19
N GLN A 132 -0.68 0.23 -3.11
CA GLN A 132 -1.96 0.90 -2.98
C GLN A 132 -2.52 0.88 -1.53
N GLY A 133 -1.83 0.19 -0.61
CA GLY A 133 -2.32 0.00 0.75
C GLY A 133 -3.47 -1.01 0.83
N PHE A 134 -4.30 -0.88 1.86
CA PHE A 134 -5.49 -1.72 2.02
C PHE A 134 -6.61 -1.31 1.06
N VAL A 135 -7.26 -2.31 0.46
CA VAL A 135 -8.52 -2.06 -0.26
C VAL A 135 -9.52 -1.42 0.72
N PRO A 136 -10.13 -0.27 0.41
CA PRO A 136 -11.03 0.43 1.32
C PRO A 136 -12.18 -0.45 1.79
N GLN A 137 -12.62 -0.26 3.05
CA GLN A 137 -13.68 -1.11 3.63
C GLN A 137 -15.07 -0.83 3.05
N LYS A 138 -15.38 0.44 2.76
CA LYS A 138 -16.66 0.84 2.19
C LYS A 138 -16.70 0.48 0.72
N LYS A 139 -17.74 -0.26 0.28
CA LYS A 139 -17.89 -0.76 -1.09
C LYS A 139 -17.71 0.31 -2.17
N LYS A 140 -18.29 1.51 -1.97
CA LYS A 140 -18.11 2.64 -2.90
C LYS A 140 -16.63 3.06 -2.96
N ALA A 141 -16.01 3.33 -1.82
CA ALA A 141 -14.60 3.75 -1.77
C ALA A 141 -13.65 2.68 -2.34
N ALA A 142 -13.95 1.38 -2.14
CA ALA A 142 -13.20 0.30 -2.76
C ALA A 142 -13.32 0.33 -4.29
N ARG A 143 -14.54 0.52 -4.81
CA ARG A 143 -14.77 0.68 -6.24
C ARG A 143 -14.02 1.88 -6.79
N ASP A 144 -14.17 3.05 -6.18
CA ASP A 144 -13.53 4.29 -6.61
C ASP A 144 -11.99 4.14 -6.67
N ALA A 145 -11.37 3.53 -5.63
CA ALA A 145 -9.92 3.28 -5.58
C ALA A 145 -9.44 2.29 -6.68
N LEU A 146 -10.24 1.26 -6.96
CA LEU A 146 -9.93 0.32 -8.04
C LEU A 146 -10.12 0.97 -9.42
N GLU A 147 -11.15 1.78 -9.60
CA GLU A 147 -11.38 2.54 -10.85
C GLU A 147 -10.29 3.58 -11.08
N GLU A 148 -9.77 4.25 -10.04
CA GLU A 148 -8.63 5.17 -10.14
C GLU A 148 -7.35 4.47 -10.63
N SER A 149 -7.14 3.23 -10.22
CA SER A 149 -5.90 2.49 -10.50
C SER A 149 -6.00 1.52 -11.69
N HIS A 150 -7.17 1.32 -12.30
CA HIS A 150 -7.39 0.27 -13.30
C HIS A 150 -6.56 0.42 -14.60
N LEU A 151 -6.17 1.65 -14.96
CA LEU A 151 -5.34 1.91 -16.16
C LEU A 151 -3.84 1.89 -15.89
N LEU A 152 -3.41 1.68 -14.64
CA LEU A 152 -1.99 1.59 -14.32
C LEU A 152 -1.37 0.37 -15.03
N THR A 153 -0.36 0.63 -15.86
CA THR A 153 0.35 -0.41 -16.64
C THR A 153 1.45 -1.11 -15.85
N MET A 154 1.69 -0.70 -14.61
CA MET A 154 2.65 -1.32 -13.70
C MET A 154 1.96 -2.32 -12.77
N THR A 155 2.72 -3.26 -12.23
CA THR A 155 2.24 -4.20 -11.21
C THR A 155 1.68 -3.45 -9.99
N GLN A 156 0.52 -3.86 -9.50
CA GLN A 156 -0.16 -3.24 -8.37
C GLN A 156 -0.16 -4.18 -7.17
N ILE A 157 0.11 -3.63 -5.99
CA ILE A 157 0.15 -4.39 -4.74
C ILE A 157 -0.89 -3.82 -3.79
N TRP A 158 -1.75 -4.68 -3.27
CA TRP A 158 -2.82 -4.34 -2.34
C TRP A 158 -2.76 -5.20 -1.09
N PHE A 159 -3.05 -4.64 0.06
CA PHE A 159 -3.39 -5.42 1.24
C PHE A 159 -4.88 -5.75 1.28
N GLU A 160 -5.19 -6.96 1.74
CA GLU A 160 -6.58 -7.37 1.90
C GLU A 160 -6.74 -8.29 3.12
N THR A 161 -7.96 -8.39 3.62
CA THR A 161 -8.31 -9.29 4.70
C THR A 161 -9.02 -10.53 4.19
N PRO A 162 -8.84 -11.69 4.84
CA PRO A 162 -9.46 -12.94 4.41
C PRO A 162 -10.98 -12.89 4.25
N LYS A 163 -11.66 -12.15 5.12
CA LYS A 163 -13.13 -12.03 5.10
C LYS A 163 -13.65 -11.29 3.87
N ARG A 164 -12.85 -10.42 3.27
CA ARG A 164 -13.27 -9.59 2.13
C ARG A 164 -12.71 -10.09 0.80
N LEU A 165 -11.77 -11.04 0.83
CA LEU A 165 -11.03 -11.50 -0.33
C LEU A 165 -11.91 -11.82 -1.54
N ALA A 166 -12.92 -12.69 -1.38
CA ALA A 166 -13.80 -13.10 -2.48
C ALA A 166 -14.52 -11.91 -3.13
N ALA A 167 -15.08 -11.02 -2.30
CA ALA A 167 -15.78 -9.82 -2.78
C ALA A 167 -14.82 -8.86 -3.50
N THR A 168 -13.60 -8.69 -2.99
CA THR A 168 -12.55 -7.85 -3.59
C THR A 168 -12.10 -8.42 -4.93
N LEU A 169 -11.82 -9.72 -5.02
CA LEU A 169 -11.43 -10.36 -6.28
C LEU A 169 -12.53 -10.24 -7.36
N LYS A 170 -13.79 -10.41 -6.96
CA LYS A 170 -14.93 -10.23 -7.86
C LYS A 170 -15.04 -8.80 -8.38
N MET A 171 -14.80 -7.81 -7.50
CA MET A 171 -14.79 -6.39 -7.88
C MET A 171 -13.61 -6.06 -8.78
N MET A 172 -12.40 -6.55 -8.46
CA MET A 172 -11.21 -6.39 -9.29
C MET A 172 -11.40 -7.00 -10.68
N ALA A 173 -11.94 -8.23 -10.77
CA ALA A 173 -12.23 -8.88 -12.06
C ALA A 173 -13.19 -8.05 -12.93
N GLY A 174 -14.19 -7.42 -12.31
CA GLY A 174 -15.16 -6.57 -13.00
C GLY A 174 -14.59 -5.22 -13.48
N ILE A 175 -13.63 -4.66 -12.77
CA ILE A 175 -13.05 -3.33 -13.06
C ILE A 175 -11.75 -3.45 -13.89
N TYR A 176 -10.85 -4.33 -13.48
CA TYR A 176 -9.55 -4.51 -14.13
C TYR A 176 -9.62 -5.42 -15.36
N GLY A 177 -10.72 -6.17 -15.51
CA GLY A 177 -10.79 -7.26 -16.46
C GLY A 177 -10.03 -8.49 -15.96
N ASN A 178 -9.81 -9.44 -16.87
CA ASN A 178 -9.21 -10.73 -16.52
C ASN A 178 -7.68 -10.65 -16.54
N ARG A 179 -7.09 -10.03 -15.51
CA ARG A 179 -5.64 -9.93 -15.30
C ARG A 179 -5.11 -11.05 -14.41
N TYR A 180 -3.82 -11.34 -14.56
CA TYR A 180 -3.15 -12.28 -13.66
C TYR A 180 -3.01 -11.67 -12.26
N CYS A 181 -3.22 -12.50 -11.25
CA CYS A 181 -3.14 -12.10 -9.85
C CYS A 181 -2.46 -13.18 -9.03
N VAL A 182 -1.67 -12.75 -8.06
CA VAL A 182 -1.08 -13.62 -7.05
C VAL A 182 -1.58 -13.18 -5.68
N ILE A 183 -2.13 -14.11 -4.91
CA ILE A 183 -2.53 -13.91 -3.53
C ILE A 183 -1.46 -14.54 -2.65
N ALA A 184 -0.64 -13.72 -2.01
CA ALA A 184 0.36 -14.18 -1.05
C ALA A 184 -0.28 -14.20 0.35
N ARG A 185 -0.31 -15.37 0.96
CA ARG A 185 -0.91 -15.61 2.28
C ARG A 185 0.16 -16.01 3.28
N GLU A 186 0.13 -15.41 4.48
CA GLU A 186 0.98 -15.80 5.62
C GLU A 186 2.47 -15.84 5.26
N LEU A 187 2.95 -14.82 4.53
CA LEU A 187 4.34 -14.71 4.09
C LEU A 187 5.32 -14.93 5.24
N THR A 188 6.38 -15.71 4.99
CA THR A 188 7.44 -16.11 5.92
C THR A 188 7.00 -17.00 7.09
N LYS A 189 5.69 -17.29 7.23
CA LYS A 189 5.13 -18.14 8.30
C LYS A 189 5.05 -19.60 7.85
N LEU A 190 4.78 -20.50 8.82
CA LEU A 190 4.66 -21.96 8.60
C LEU A 190 3.64 -22.32 7.49
N HIS A 191 2.59 -21.53 7.35
CA HIS A 191 1.52 -21.77 6.38
C HIS A 191 1.56 -20.79 5.20
N GLU A 192 2.77 -20.32 4.82
CA GLU A 192 2.94 -19.52 3.63
C GLU A 192 2.35 -20.22 2.42
N THR A 193 1.49 -19.53 1.69
CA THR A 193 0.79 -20.07 0.53
C THR A 193 0.64 -19.00 -0.54
N LEU A 194 0.89 -19.37 -1.78
CA LEU A 194 0.73 -18.50 -2.94
C LEU A 194 -0.34 -19.08 -3.87
N TYR A 195 -1.45 -18.37 -4.03
CA TYR A 195 -2.46 -18.70 -5.02
C TYR A 195 -2.22 -17.84 -6.26
N ARG A 196 -2.16 -18.48 -7.42
CA ARG A 196 -1.85 -17.84 -8.69
C ARG A 196 -2.91 -18.14 -9.73
N GLY A 197 -3.34 -17.16 -10.49
CA GLY A 197 -4.32 -17.36 -11.55
C GLY A 197 -4.90 -16.04 -12.08
N MET A 198 -5.85 -16.17 -12.98
CA MET A 198 -6.59 -15.03 -13.48
C MET A 198 -7.60 -14.54 -12.42
N LEU A 199 -7.82 -13.24 -12.34
CA LEU A 199 -8.74 -12.63 -11.34
C LEU A 199 -10.12 -13.28 -11.33
N ALA A 200 -10.68 -13.59 -12.53
CA ALA A 200 -11.98 -14.21 -12.64
C ALA A 200 -12.01 -15.64 -12.07
N ASP A 201 -10.94 -16.41 -12.24
CA ASP A 201 -10.86 -17.79 -11.76
C ASP A 201 -10.63 -17.82 -10.25
N LEU A 202 -9.73 -16.96 -9.75
CA LEU A 202 -9.52 -16.80 -8.30
C LEU A 202 -10.80 -16.30 -7.60
N ALA A 203 -11.54 -15.38 -8.21
CA ALA A 203 -12.82 -14.91 -7.66
C ALA A 203 -13.82 -16.07 -7.50
N LYS A 204 -13.97 -16.94 -8.51
CA LYS A 204 -14.83 -18.15 -8.43
C LYS A 204 -14.32 -19.13 -7.38
N GLN A 205 -13.01 -19.37 -7.34
CA GLN A 205 -12.39 -20.27 -6.37
C GLN A 205 -12.68 -19.85 -4.94
N PHE A 206 -12.50 -18.58 -4.61
CA PHE A 206 -12.69 -18.06 -3.25
C PHE A 206 -14.14 -17.71 -2.90
N GLU A 207 -15.06 -17.68 -3.86
CA GLU A 207 -16.50 -17.56 -3.59
C GLU A 207 -17.07 -18.81 -2.89
N VAL A 208 -16.52 -20.00 -3.21
CA VAL A 208 -16.98 -21.28 -2.65
C VAL A 208 -16.02 -21.88 -1.62
N ALA A 209 -14.80 -21.37 -1.53
CA ALA A 209 -13.82 -21.87 -0.58
C ALA A 209 -14.11 -21.39 0.87
N PRO A 210 -13.68 -22.15 1.88
CA PRO A 210 -13.70 -21.67 3.26
C PRO A 210 -12.92 -20.36 3.41
N ILE A 211 -13.38 -19.48 4.30
CA ILE A 211 -12.69 -18.23 4.60
C ILE A 211 -11.27 -18.54 5.09
N LEU A 212 -10.27 -18.00 4.41
CA LEU A 212 -8.88 -18.10 4.82
C LEU A 212 -8.69 -17.47 6.21
N LYS A 213 -7.60 -17.84 6.85
CA LYS A 213 -7.10 -17.16 8.05
C LYS A 213 -5.73 -16.55 7.74
N GLY A 214 -5.39 -15.49 8.47
CA GLY A 214 -4.08 -14.84 8.37
C GLY A 214 -4.09 -13.59 7.51
N GLU A 215 -2.91 -13.16 7.07
CA GLU A 215 -2.67 -11.92 6.35
C GLU A 215 -2.52 -12.19 4.86
N LEU A 216 -3.01 -11.27 4.04
CA LEU A 216 -3.03 -11.41 2.59
C LEU A 216 -2.43 -10.19 1.90
N VAL A 217 -1.61 -10.46 0.89
CA VAL A 217 -1.14 -9.45 -0.08
C VAL A 217 -1.58 -9.89 -1.46
N LEU A 218 -2.24 -8.99 -2.18
CA LEU A 218 -2.63 -9.20 -3.57
C LEU A 218 -1.61 -8.50 -4.48
N VAL A 219 -1.05 -9.23 -5.43
CA VAL A 219 -0.18 -8.66 -6.47
C VAL A 219 -0.89 -8.86 -7.80
N VAL A 220 -1.26 -7.78 -8.45
CA VAL A 220 -2.08 -7.80 -9.66
C VAL A 220 -1.28 -7.24 -10.83
N GLU A 221 -1.35 -7.92 -11.96
CA GLU A 221 -0.75 -7.48 -13.22
C GLU A 221 -1.27 -6.10 -13.63
N GLY A 222 -0.40 -5.27 -14.19
CA GLY A 222 -0.76 -3.97 -14.75
C GLY A 222 -1.70 -4.09 -15.95
N ALA A 223 -2.30 -2.98 -16.35
CA ALA A 223 -3.07 -2.92 -17.59
C ALA A 223 -2.18 -3.20 -18.81
N ASP A 224 -2.74 -3.86 -19.80
CA ASP A 224 -2.07 -3.98 -21.10
C ASP A 224 -1.85 -2.58 -21.70
N LYS A 225 -0.62 -2.29 -22.11
CA LYS A 225 -0.26 -1.01 -22.73
C LYS A 225 -1.07 -0.75 -23.99
N HIS A 226 -1.36 -1.80 -24.78
CA HIS A 226 -2.17 -1.68 -25.98
C HIS A 226 -3.64 -1.45 -25.66
N ALA A 227 -4.19 -2.13 -24.66
CA ALA A 227 -5.55 -1.88 -24.20
C ALA A 227 -5.73 -0.46 -23.65
N SER A 228 -4.73 0.05 -22.94
CA SER A 228 -4.71 1.43 -22.45
C SER A 228 -4.63 2.46 -23.57
N GLN A 229 -3.82 2.21 -24.61
CA GLN A 229 -3.73 3.07 -25.78
C GLN A 229 -5.03 3.08 -26.59
N VAL A 230 -5.61 1.91 -26.85
CA VAL A 230 -6.89 1.79 -27.56
C VAL A 230 -8.02 2.48 -26.79
N SER A 231 -8.00 2.41 -25.45
CA SER A 231 -8.96 3.12 -24.61
C SER A 231 -8.78 4.65 -24.68
N ILE A 232 -7.55 5.13 -24.63
CA ILE A 232 -7.23 6.57 -24.75
C ILE A 232 -7.55 7.09 -26.15
N GLU A 233 -7.24 6.32 -27.19
CA GLU A 233 -7.59 6.66 -28.58
C GLU A 233 -9.10 6.76 -28.78
N LYS A 234 -9.86 5.79 -28.30
CA LYS A 234 -11.33 5.82 -28.33
C LYS A 234 -11.92 7.00 -27.58
N ILE A 235 -11.38 7.32 -26.41
CA ILE A 235 -11.80 8.48 -25.62
C ILE A 235 -11.44 9.78 -26.32
N THR A 236 -10.27 9.84 -26.92
CA THR A 236 -9.83 11.00 -27.71
C THR A 236 -10.73 11.23 -28.93
N GLU A 237 -11.11 10.17 -29.63
CA GLU A 237 -12.03 10.21 -30.76
C GLU A 237 -13.46 10.61 -30.30
N LEU A 238 -13.91 10.09 -29.17
CA LEU A 238 -15.19 10.46 -28.57
C LEU A 238 -15.20 11.94 -28.17
N LEU A 239 -14.15 12.44 -27.52
CA LEU A 239 -13.97 13.85 -27.18
C LEU A 239 -14.00 14.72 -28.44
N ARG A 240 -13.25 14.37 -29.47
CA ARG A 240 -13.24 15.08 -30.75
C ARG A 240 -14.66 15.19 -31.33
N THR A 241 -15.37 14.06 -31.40
CA THR A 241 -16.75 14.03 -31.90
C THR A 241 -17.71 14.90 -31.09
N ARG A 242 -17.55 14.95 -29.76
CA ARG A 242 -18.40 15.75 -28.87
C ARG A 242 -18.04 17.23 -28.92
N MET A 243 -16.77 17.58 -28.93
CA MET A 243 -16.30 18.97 -29.00
C MET A 243 -16.70 19.69 -30.29
N HIS A 244 -16.97 18.95 -31.37
CA HIS A 244 -17.58 19.52 -32.58
C HIS A 244 -19.06 19.91 -32.41
N LYS A 245 -19.76 19.40 -31.38
CA LYS A 245 -21.21 19.58 -31.18
C LYS A 245 -21.58 20.39 -29.95
N MET A 246 -20.66 20.50 -28.98
CA MET A 246 -20.90 21.14 -27.69
C MET A 246 -19.64 21.80 -27.13
N SER A 247 -19.76 22.54 -26.02
CA SER A 247 -18.61 23.16 -25.38
C SER A 247 -17.62 22.10 -24.83
N LEU A 248 -16.32 22.47 -24.72
CA LEU A 248 -15.29 21.61 -24.14
C LEU A 248 -15.69 21.10 -22.75
N ARG A 249 -16.34 21.96 -21.94
CA ARG A 249 -16.79 21.62 -20.60
C ARG A 249 -17.87 20.54 -20.61
N ASP A 250 -18.87 20.69 -21.50
CA ASP A 250 -19.98 19.74 -21.62
C ASP A 250 -19.50 18.41 -22.23
N ALA A 251 -18.58 18.47 -23.21
CA ALA A 251 -17.95 17.29 -23.77
C ALA A 251 -17.14 16.49 -22.74
N VAL A 252 -16.40 17.16 -21.86
CA VAL A 252 -15.67 16.53 -20.76
C VAL A 252 -16.64 15.87 -19.77
N GLU A 253 -17.74 16.51 -19.41
CA GLU A 253 -18.75 15.98 -18.49
C GLU A 253 -19.43 14.74 -19.05
N GLU A 254 -19.86 14.80 -20.33
CA GLU A 254 -20.49 13.62 -20.99
C GLU A 254 -19.53 12.44 -21.14
N VAL A 255 -18.25 12.71 -21.47
CA VAL A 255 -17.24 11.66 -21.62
C VAL A 255 -16.80 11.11 -20.25
N GLU A 256 -16.83 11.91 -19.18
CA GLU A 256 -16.64 11.45 -17.80
C GLU A 256 -17.70 10.42 -17.44
N ASP A 257 -18.97 10.72 -17.67
CA ASP A 257 -20.11 9.83 -17.40
C ASP A 257 -20.03 8.52 -18.22
N LEU A 258 -19.58 8.60 -19.46
CA LEU A 258 -19.49 7.43 -20.37
C LEU A 258 -18.24 6.57 -20.15
N SER A 259 -17.13 7.17 -19.77
CA SER A 259 -15.83 6.47 -19.69
C SER A 259 -15.47 6.03 -18.27
N GLY A 260 -16.05 6.67 -17.24
CA GLY A 260 -15.68 6.45 -15.83
C GLY A 260 -14.28 6.95 -15.48
N LEU A 261 -13.60 7.65 -16.39
CA LEU A 261 -12.28 8.23 -16.11
C LEU A 261 -12.39 9.50 -15.27
N PRO A 262 -11.39 9.79 -14.42
CA PRO A 262 -11.35 11.03 -13.65
C PRO A 262 -11.41 12.27 -14.55
N ARG A 263 -12.30 13.22 -14.22
CA ARG A 263 -12.52 14.48 -14.95
C ARG A 263 -11.21 15.19 -15.35
N LYS A 264 -10.21 15.18 -14.45
CA LYS A 264 -8.90 15.81 -14.69
C LYS A 264 -8.15 15.17 -15.87
N GLN A 265 -8.23 13.85 -16.03
CA GLN A 265 -7.59 13.14 -17.14
C GLN A 265 -8.30 13.44 -18.46
N ILE A 266 -9.62 13.40 -18.47
CA ILE A 266 -10.44 13.70 -19.64
C ILE A 266 -10.24 15.13 -20.08
N TYR A 267 -10.18 16.07 -19.13
CA TYR A 267 -9.92 17.47 -19.42
C TYR A 267 -8.55 17.70 -20.06
N GLN A 268 -7.50 17.01 -19.60
CA GLN A 268 -6.18 17.07 -20.20
C GLN A 268 -6.17 16.50 -21.64
N LEU A 269 -6.89 15.40 -21.88
CA LEU A 269 -7.07 14.85 -23.21
C LEU A 269 -7.84 15.82 -24.13
N ALA A 270 -8.91 16.43 -23.64
CA ALA A 270 -9.68 17.42 -24.37
C ALA A 270 -8.85 18.65 -24.78
N LEU A 271 -7.99 19.14 -23.87
CA LEU A 271 -7.04 20.22 -24.21
C LEU A 271 -6.02 19.82 -25.29
N SER A 272 -5.55 18.57 -25.26
CA SER A 272 -4.63 18.08 -26.28
C SER A 272 -5.31 17.95 -27.65
N VAL A 273 -6.56 17.53 -27.69
CA VAL A 273 -7.39 17.49 -28.91
C VAL A 273 -7.56 18.89 -29.48
N SER A 274 -7.96 19.86 -28.64
CA SER A 274 -8.17 21.25 -29.05
C SER A 274 -6.92 21.93 -29.62
N LYS A 275 -5.72 21.58 -29.10
CA LYS A 275 -4.44 22.12 -29.59
C LYS A 275 -3.99 21.53 -30.94
N ASN A 276 -4.42 20.32 -31.26
CA ASN A 276 -4.05 19.66 -32.51
C ASN A 276 -4.98 19.99 -33.69
N GLU A 277 -6.07 20.71 -33.43
CA GLU A 277 -7.04 21.16 -34.44
C GLU A 277 -6.89 22.65 -34.78
N THR A 278 -5.94 23.35 -34.16
CA THR A 278 -5.56 24.75 -34.49
C THR A 278 -4.26 24.76 -35.26
#